data_033baf4aed676579f9e7f37e8590ca41
#
_entry.id   033baf4aed676579f9e7f37e8590ca41
#
_cell.length_a   1.000
_cell.length_b   1.000
_cell.length_c   1.000
_cell.angle_alpha   90.00
_cell.angle_beta   90.00
_cell.angle_gamma   90.00
#
_symmetry.space_group_name_H-M   'P 1'
#
loop_
_entity.id
_entity.type
_entity.pdbx_description
1 polymer ?
#
loop_
_entity_poly.entity_id
_entity_poly.type
_entity_poly.pdbx_seq_one_letter_code
_entity_poly.pdbx_strand_id
1 'polypeptide(L)'
;MSEAVTYYKEHEAEDAMSVLAGWMGQNSKVKVIYHSGTAVDADIYKGIIRIPRMACASGITQEALMLLRGRVYHEAGHIDETKLPKAEFPQGALKEILNALEDRRMESVESKKHKGCEIVFRWSNNYFNRKIAEQITQKKADAPLWEALVAMSFMVEGLQPAWRLGGKAQDYVDAAYSEFIKVKQCANTLEVLALAKVIYKLLKEVNDDYKQDKQDKQDKQDKQDKQDKQDKQDKQDKQDKQ
;
A
#
# COMPACT_ATOMS: atom_id res chain seq x y z
N MET A 1 -10.42 31.06 -14.93
CA MET A 1 -10.35 31.72 -13.62
C MET A 1 -9.43 30.88 -12.75
N SER A 2 -8.29 31.42 -12.32
CA SER A 2 -7.41 30.70 -11.37
C SER A 2 -8.13 30.67 -10.03
N GLU A 3 -8.40 29.47 -9.49
CA GLU A 3 -8.88 29.35 -8.13
C GLU A 3 -7.88 30.04 -7.18
N ALA A 4 -8.38 30.89 -6.30
CA ALA A 4 -7.56 31.55 -5.31
C ALA A 4 -7.03 30.47 -4.35
N VAL A 5 -5.71 30.26 -4.34
CA VAL A 5 -5.07 29.32 -3.43
C VAL A 5 -5.05 29.93 -2.03
N THR A 6 -5.73 29.27 -1.08
CA THR A 6 -5.73 29.69 0.32
C THR A 6 -4.51 29.11 1.00
N TYR A 7 -3.73 29.95 1.68
CA TYR A 7 -2.55 29.56 2.45
C TYR A 7 -2.82 29.69 3.95
N TYR A 8 -2.29 28.73 4.71
CA TYR A 8 -2.32 28.71 6.18
C TYR A 8 -0.92 28.94 6.72
N LYS A 9 -0.80 29.57 7.88
CA LYS A 9 0.49 29.69 8.55
C LYS A 9 0.91 28.31 9.09
N GLU A 10 2.22 28.02 9.01
CA GLU A 10 2.77 26.72 9.40
C GLU A 10 2.40 26.36 10.84
N HIS A 11 2.58 27.28 11.80
CA HIS A 11 2.28 27.03 13.21
C HIS A 11 0.79 26.80 13.49
N GLU A 12 -0.12 27.47 12.76
CA GLU A 12 -1.57 27.24 12.87
C GLU A 12 -1.94 25.83 12.42
N ALA A 13 -1.31 25.33 11.35
CA ALA A 13 -1.50 23.97 10.89
C ALA A 13 -0.91 22.93 11.86
N GLU A 14 0.27 23.20 12.42
CA GLU A 14 0.91 22.34 13.42
C GLU A 14 0.07 22.23 14.69
N ASP A 15 -0.42 23.34 15.22
CA ASP A 15 -1.27 23.38 16.41
C ASP A 15 -2.59 22.62 16.16
N ALA A 16 -3.23 22.84 15.01
CA ALA A 16 -4.46 22.15 14.63
C ALA A 16 -4.23 20.63 14.52
N MET A 17 -3.12 20.17 13.95
CA MET A 17 -2.80 18.75 13.84
C MET A 17 -2.52 18.12 15.21
N SER A 18 -1.87 18.83 16.12
CA SER A 18 -1.63 18.37 17.48
C SER A 18 -2.94 18.17 18.26
N VAL A 19 -3.86 19.13 18.14
CA VAL A 19 -5.19 19.03 18.76
C VAL A 19 -6.00 17.86 18.16
N LEU A 20 -5.99 17.73 16.84
CA LEU A 20 -6.72 16.66 16.14
C LEU A 20 -6.20 15.27 16.51
N ALA A 21 -4.88 15.09 16.54
CA ALA A 21 -4.27 13.82 16.93
C ALA A 21 -4.63 13.43 18.38
N GLY A 22 -4.61 14.40 19.29
CA GLY A 22 -5.00 14.19 20.69
C GLY A 22 -6.47 13.85 20.85
N TRP A 23 -7.36 14.47 20.06
CA TRP A 23 -8.79 14.21 20.09
C TRP A 23 -9.16 12.84 19.53
N MET A 24 -8.55 12.44 18.42
CA MET A 24 -8.82 11.14 17.79
C MET A 24 -8.30 9.95 18.61
N GLY A 25 -7.15 10.10 19.23
CA GLY A 25 -6.58 9.03 20.06
C GLY A 25 -7.34 8.76 21.38
N GLN A 26 -8.54 9.28 21.57
CA GLN A 26 -9.43 9.16 22.76
C GLN A 26 -8.69 9.18 24.12
N ASN A 27 -7.39 9.30 24.07
CA ASN A 27 -6.46 9.36 25.17
C ASN A 27 -5.64 10.64 25.04
N SER A 28 -5.72 11.51 26.00
CA SER A 28 -4.90 12.70 26.18
C SER A 28 -3.38 12.42 26.17
N LYS A 29 -2.95 11.22 25.79
CA LYS A 29 -1.59 10.70 25.80
C LYS A 29 -0.92 10.62 24.41
N VAL A 30 -1.64 10.92 23.32
CA VAL A 30 -0.99 10.99 21.99
C VAL A 30 -0.06 12.18 21.96
N LYS A 31 1.21 11.91 21.72
CA LYS A 31 2.26 12.92 21.59
C LYS A 31 2.59 13.16 20.12
N VAL A 32 2.46 14.39 19.68
CA VAL A 32 2.90 14.81 18.34
C VAL A 32 4.32 15.34 18.40
N ILE A 33 5.19 14.87 17.49
CA ILE A 33 6.60 15.31 17.37
C ILE A 33 6.82 15.76 15.94
N TYR A 34 7.32 16.98 15.75
CA TYR A 34 7.70 17.51 14.45
C TYR A 34 9.15 17.19 14.12
N HIS A 35 9.41 16.75 12.88
CA HIS A 35 10.75 16.36 12.43
C HIS A 35 11.06 16.90 11.02
N SER A 36 12.32 16.83 10.60
CA SER A 36 12.79 17.31 9.29
C SER A 36 12.62 16.32 8.13
N GLY A 37 12.08 15.13 8.38
CA GLY A 37 11.81 14.12 7.35
C GLY A 37 10.57 14.47 6.50
N THR A 38 10.18 13.55 5.61
CA THR A 38 9.06 13.75 4.67
C THR A 38 7.84 12.87 4.96
N ALA A 39 7.97 11.86 5.84
CA ALA A 39 6.91 10.91 6.14
C ALA A 39 6.16 11.28 7.43
N VAL A 40 4.85 11.05 7.45
CA VAL A 40 4.07 10.94 8.68
C VAL A 40 4.09 9.47 9.09
N ASP A 41 4.36 9.19 10.35
CA ASP A 41 4.34 7.83 10.90
C ASP A 41 3.96 7.83 12.39
N ALA A 42 3.57 6.66 12.91
CA ALA A 42 3.26 6.47 14.32
C ALA A 42 4.10 5.39 14.99
N ASP A 43 4.47 5.63 16.24
CA ASP A 43 4.85 4.59 17.20
C ASP A 43 3.60 4.23 18.01
N ILE A 44 2.87 3.22 17.54
CA ILE A 44 1.58 2.81 18.14
C ILE A 44 1.73 2.34 19.59
N TYR A 45 2.91 1.85 19.98
CA TYR A 45 3.17 1.38 21.35
C TYR A 45 3.45 2.50 22.33
N LYS A 46 3.98 3.62 21.83
CA LYS A 46 4.29 4.79 22.64
C LYS A 46 3.24 5.89 22.54
N GLY A 47 2.27 5.77 21.62
CA GLY A 47 1.30 6.80 21.33
C GLY A 47 1.96 8.07 20.75
N ILE A 48 2.97 7.91 19.89
CA ILE A 48 3.70 9.04 19.29
C ILE A 48 3.38 9.09 17.80
N ILE A 49 2.93 10.24 17.33
CA ILE A 49 2.82 10.56 15.90
C ILE A 49 3.96 11.50 15.53
N ARG A 50 4.72 11.14 14.50
CA ARG A 50 5.77 11.98 13.92
C ARG A 50 5.27 12.63 12.66
N ILE A 51 5.33 13.96 12.59
CA ILE A 51 4.83 14.77 11.47
C ILE A 51 6.00 15.57 10.89
N PRO A 52 6.20 15.59 9.55
CA PRO A 52 7.22 16.42 8.95
C PRO A 52 6.89 17.92 9.18
N ARG A 53 7.90 18.72 9.48
CA ARG A 53 7.77 20.17 9.43
C ARG A 53 7.53 20.61 7.99
N MET A 54 6.48 21.35 7.79
CA MET A 54 6.13 21.88 6.47
C MET A 54 6.79 23.24 6.30
N ALA A 55 8.07 23.26 5.95
CA ALA A 55 8.82 24.50 5.67
C ALA A 55 8.33 25.13 4.36
N CYS A 56 7.26 25.89 4.42
CA CYS A 56 6.73 26.63 3.28
C CYS A 56 6.83 28.13 3.56
N ALA A 57 7.79 28.81 2.96
CA ALA A 57 7.96 30.26 3.06
C ALA A 57 6.71 31.04 2.61
N SER A 58 5.85 30.43 1.77
CA SER A 58 4.61 30.99 1.24
C SER A 58 3.33 30.49 1.93
N GLY A 59 3.45 29.69 3.00
CA GLY A 59 2.31 29.06 3.68
C GLY A 59 1.91 27.70 3.07
N ILE A 60 0.93 27.05 3.71
CA ILE A 60 0.46 25.69 3.37
C ILE A 60 -0.82 25.81 2.54
N THR A 61 -0.88 25.12 1.39
CA THR A 61 -2.09 25.05 0.56
C THR A 61 -3.18 24.24 1.25
N GLN A 62 -4.43 24.47 0.87
CA GLN A 62 -5.55 23.68 1.36
C GLN A 62 -5.41 22.19 1.01
N GLU A 63 -4.89 21.86 -0.17
CA GLU A 63 -4.61 20.48 -0.57
C GLU A 63 -3.57 19.83 0.36
N ALA A 64 -2.44 20.51 0.61
CA ALA A 64 -1.41 20.02 1.52
C ALA A 64 -1.93 19.84 2.95
N LEU A 65 -2.78 20.75 3.42
CA LEU A 65 -3.43 20.62 4.72
C LEU A 65 -4.38 19.43 4.79
N MET A 66 -5.18 19.18 3.75
CA MET A 66 -6.06 18.01 3.68
C MET A 66 -5.29 16.70 3.65
N LEU A 67 -4.16 16.64 2.93
CA LEU A 67 -3.26 15.48 2.94
C LEU A 67 -2.66 15.24 4.32
N LEU A 68 -2.20 16.30 4.96
CA LEU A 68 -1.64 16.20 6.31
C LEU A 68 -2.69 15.70 7.31
N ARG A 69 -3.90 16.25 7.26
CA ARG A 69 -5.03 15.77 8.09
C ARG A 69 -5.32 14.29 7.87
N GLY A 70 -5.39 13.86 6.60
CA GLY A 70 -5.62 12.46 6.26
C GLY A 70 -4.58 11.54 6.88
N ARG A 71 -3.32 11.91 6.79
CA ARG A 71 -2.22 11.15 7.39
C ARG A 71 -2.26 11.16 8.92
N VAL A 72 -2.52 12.30 9.54
CA VAL A 72 -2.64 12.39 11.01
C VAL A 72 -3.80 11.56 11.51
N TYR A 73 -4.95 11.59 10.84
CA TYR A 73 -6.10 10.76 11.21
C TYR A 73 -5.79 9.27 11.05
N HIS A 74 -5.10 8.90 9.99
CA HIS A 74 -4.67 7.53 9.75
C HIS A 74 -3.74 7.03 10.88
N GLU A 75 -2.70 7.77 11.21
CA GLU A 75 -1.75 7.38 12.26
C GLU A 75 -2.38 7.38 13.66
N ALA A 76 -3.27 8.34 13.94
CA ALA A 76 -4.03 8.35 15.20
C ALA A 76 -4.96 7.16 15.31
N GLY A 77 -5.62 6.78 14.22
CA GLY A 77 -6.46 5.60 14.15
C GLY A 77 -5.69 4.31 14.43
N HIS A 78 -4.46 4.18 13.94
CA HIS A 78 -3.58 3.05 14.29
C HIS A 78 -3.26 2.98 15.78
N ILE A 79 -2.98 4.11 16.43
CA ILE A 79 -2.73 4.15 17.89
C ILE A 79 -3.96 3.68 18.64
N ASP A 80 -5.17 4.05 18.19
CA ASP A 80 -6.44 3.70 18.85
C ASP A 80 -6.88 2.27 18.54
N GLU A 81 -6.73 1.81 17.31
CA GLU A 81 -7.38 0.60 16.81
C GLU A 81 -6.45 -0.59 16.59
N THR A 82 -5.18 -0.38 16.31
CA THR A 82 -4.25 -1.48 16.03
C THR A 82 -3.71 -2.07 17.33
N LYS A 83 -4.22 -3.21 17.72
CA LYS A 83 -3.88 -3.90 18.97
C LYS A 83 -3.26 -5.25 18.71
N LEU A 84 -1.97 -5.23 18.37
CA LEU A 84 -1.16 -6.44 18.17
C LEU A 84 0.15 -6.30 18.96
N PRO A 85 0.53 -7.29 19.80
CA PRO A 85 1.81 -7.28 20.47
C PRO A 85 2.98 -7.17 19.48
N LYS A 86 4.00 -6.38 19.81
CA LYS A 86 5.13 -6.14 18.92
C LYS A 86 5.81 -7.44 18.44
N ALA A 87 5.87 -8.45 19.30
CA ALA A 87 6.45 -9.75 18.99
C ALA A 87 5.62 -10.56 17.96
N GLU A 88 4.33 -10.24 17.81
CA GLU A 88 3.43 -10.92 16.88
C GLU A 88 3.34 -10.22 15.51
N PHE A 89 3.96 -9.05 15.35
CA PHE A 89 4.00 -8.38 14.06
C PHE A 89 4.82 -9.19 13.06
N PRO A 90 4.23 -9.61 11.93
CA PRO A 90 4.93 -10.39 10.92
C PRO A 90 6.01 -9.58 10.21
N GLN A 91 6.82 -10.26 9.41
CA GLN A 91 7.86 -9.66 8.56
C GLN A 91 7.60 -9.97 7.09
N GLY A 92 8.28 -9.27 6.19
CA GLY A 92 8.21 -9.48 4.75
C GLY A 92 6.82 -9.29 4.16
N ALA A 93 6.47 -10.07 3.15
CA ALA A 93 5.20 -9.93 2.42
C ALA A 93 3.94 -10.05 3.31
N LEU A 94 3.99 -10.89 4.35
CA LEU A 94 2.87 -11.01 5.29
C LEU A 94 2.64 -9.70 6.07
N LYS A 95 3.71 -8.95 6.38
CA LYS A 95 3.59 -7.63 7.00
C LYS A 95 2.92 -6.63 6.05
N GLU A 96 3.30 -6.64 4.78
CA GLU A 96 2.70 -5.73 3.78
C GLU A 96 1.21 -6.01 3.61
N ILE A 97 0.82 -7.28 3.55
CA ILE A 97 -0.59 -7.69 3.48
C ILE A 97 -1.34 -7.25 4.74
N LEU A 98 -0.77 -7.51 5.93
CA LEU A 98 -1.37 -7.11 7.19
C LEU A 98 -1.59 -5.59 7.25
N ASN A 99 -0.59 -4.80 6.87
CA ASN A 99 -0.70 -3.34 6.86
C ASN A 99 -1.83 -2.89 5.92
N ALA A 100 -1.85 -3.39 4.67
CA ALA A 100 -2.87 -3.00 3.71
C ALA A 100 -4.31 -3.34 4.17
N LEU A 101 -4.49 -4.44 4.86
CA LEU A 101 -5.78 -4.84 5.44
C LEU A 101 -6.12 -4.00 6.67
N GLU A 102 -5.16 -3.84 7.60
CA GLU A 102 -5.39 -3.11 8.85
C GLU A 102 -5.72 -1.64 8.59
N ASP A 103 -5.09 -1.02 7.58
CA ASP A 103 -5.43 0.32 7.13
C ASP A 103 -6.92 0.42 6.76
N ARG A 104 -7.43 -0.55 6.00
CA ARG A 104 -8.86 -0.55 5.57
C ARG A 104 -9.80 -0.81 6.73
N ARG A 105 -9.47 -1.74 7.64
CA ARG A 105 -10.26 -1.98 8.84
C ARG A 105 -10.31 -0.74 9.73
N MET A 106 -9.16 -0.21 10.07
CA MET A 106 -9.01 0.94 10.95
C MET A 106 -9.72 2.17 10.38
N GLU A 107 -9.49 2.52 9.11
CA GLU A 107 -10.18 3.65 8.47
C GLU A 107 -11.70 3.46 8.43
N SER A 108 -12.20 2.23 8.26
CA SER A 108 -13.62 1.91 8.33
C SER A 108 -14.19 2.12 9.75
N VAL A 109 -13.44 1.73 10.78
CA VAL A 109 -13.84 1.93 12.18
C VAL A 109 -13.87 3.41 12.53
N GLU A 110 -12.79 4.14 12.21
CA GLU A 110 -12.67 5.56 12.49
C GLU A 110 -13.72 6.41 11.73
N SER A 111 -14.04 6.04 10.50
CA SER A 111 -15.10 6.69 9.73
C SER A 111 -16.49 6.54 10.35
N LYS A 112 -16.75 5.40 11.02
CA LYS A 112 -18.00 5.18 11.75
C LYS A 112 -18.06 5.98 13.04
N LYS A 113 -16.94 6.09 13.76
CA LYS A 113 -16.84 6.87 14.99
C LYS A 113 -16.90 8.37 14.72
N HIS A 114 -16.27 8.82 13.66
CA HIS A 114 -15.99 10.22 13.36
C HIS A 114 -16.33 10.56 11.91
N LYS A 115 -17.49 11.18 11.66
CA LYS A 115 -17.92 11.55 10.29
C LYS A 115 -16.92 12.41 9.53
N GLY A 116 -16.13 13.24 10.22
CA GLY A 116 -15.07 14.03 9.60
C GLY A 116 -13.95 13.19 9.01
N CYS A 117 -13.65 12.02 9.59
CA CYS A 117 -12.65 11.09 9.08
C CYS A 117 -13.09 10.49 7.75
N GLU A 118 -14.36 10.10 7.60
CA GLU A 118 -14.88 9.56 6.34
C GLU A 118 -14.63 10.50 5.16
N ILE A 119 -14.89 11.80 5.35
CA ILE A 119 -14.68 12.81 4.30
C ILE A 119 -13.20 12.91 3.94
N VAL A 120 -12.34 12.98 4.94
CA VAL A 120 -10.90 13.15 4.76
C VAL A 120 -10.29 11.89 4.13
N PHE A 121 -10.63 10.69 4.60
CA PHE A 121 -10.13 9.44 4.03
C PHE A 121 -10.59 9.24 2.59
N ARG A 122 -11.86 9.51 2.29
CA ARG A 122 -12.38 9.43 0.91
C ARG A 122 -11.64 10.39 -0.02
N TRP A 123 -11.41 11.63 0.43
CA TRP A 123 -10.65 12.61 -0.34
C TRP A 123 -9.20 12.15 -0.57
N SER A 124 -8.51 11.69 0.49
CA SER A 124 -7.13 11.19 0.43
C SER A 124 -7.02 9.97 -0.48
N ASN A 125 -7.94 9.00 -0.38
CA ASN A 125 -7.94 7.82 -1.23
C ASN A 125 -8.12 8.19 -2.72
N ASN A 126 -9.00 9.13 -3.05
CA ASN A 126 -9.14 9.63 -4.42
C ASN A 126 -7.88 10.37 -4.92
N TYR A 127 -7.25 11.15 -4.06
CA TYR A 127 -6.00 11.83 -4.37
C TYR A 127 -4.87 10.83 -4.65
N PHE A 128 -4.65 9.87 -3.74
CA PHE A 128 -3.59 8.87 -3.90
C PHE A 128 -3.85 7.93 -5.07
N ASN A 129 -5.07 7.54 -5.35
CA ASN A 129 -5.40 6.73 -6.52
C ASN A 129 -4.89 7.39 -7.81
N ARG A 130 -5.11 8.70 -7.98
CA ARG A 130 -4.59 9.46 -9.14
C ARG A 130 -3.07 9.59 -9.12
N LYS A 131 -2.47 9.90 -7.96
CA LYS A 131 -1.02 10.09 -7.84
C LYS A 131 -0.24 8.79 -8.05
N ILE A 132 -0.74 7.67 -7.58
CA ILE A 132 -0.15 6.35 -7.81
C ILE A 132 -0.24 5.98 -9.30
N ALA A 133 -1.34 6.28 -9.97
CA ALA A 133 -1.46 6.07 -11.41
C ALA A 133 -0.38 6.83 -12.20
N GLU A 134 -0.11 8.09 -11.84
CA GLU A 134 0.98 8.87 -12.42
C GLU A 134 2.34 8.20 -12.20
N GLN A 135 2.62 7.68 -11.00
CA GLN A 135 3.88 7.02 -10.65
C GLN A 135 4.06 5.68 -11.36
N ILE A 136 3.02 4.84 -11.43
CA ILE A 136 3.06 3.54 -12.12
C ILE A 136 3.30 3.74 -13.61
N THR A 137 2.67 4.75 -14.20
CA THR A 137 2.85 5.07 -15.63
C THR A 137 4.28 5.54 -15.94
N GLN A 138 4.91 6.27 -15.02
CA GLN A 138 6.27 6.79 -15.18
C GLN A 138 7.36 5.77 -14.84
N LYS A 139 7.11 4.92 -13.85
CA LYS A 139 8.03 3.86 -13.42
C LYS A 139 7.35 2.54 -13.74
N LYS A 140 7.93 1.73 -14.62
CA LYS A 140 7.55 0.30 -14.70
C LYS A 140 7.82 -0.31 -13.33
N ALA A 141 6.81 -0.28 -12.45
CA ALA A 141 6.93 -0.77 -11.09
C ALA A 141 7.07 -2.29 -11.14
N ASP A 142 8.27 -2.80 -10.89
CA ASP A 142 8.53 -4.23 -10.74
C ASP A 142 8.19 -4.69 -9.30
N ALA A 143 7.01 -4.31 -8.83
CA ALA A 143 6.52 -4.61 -7.49
C ALA A 143 5.05 -5.08 -7.53
N PRO A 144 4.77 -6.24 -8.17
CA PRO A 144 3.39 -6.69 -8.42
C PRO A 144 2.58 -6.93 -7.15
N LEU A 145 3.20 -7.34 -6.04
CA LEU A 145 2.51 -7.49 -4.77
C LEU A 145 2.02 -6.14 -4.24
N TRP A 146 2.89 -5.13 -4.22
CA TRP A 146 2.51 -3.80 -3.78
C TRP A 146 1.40 -3.22 -4.67
N GLU A 147 1.53 -3.35 -5.99
CA GLU A 147 0.53 -2.89 -6.96
C GLU A 147 -0.84 -3.54 -6.71
N ALA A 148 -0.87 -4.86 -6.49
CA ALA A 148 -2.09 -5.60 -6.19
C ALA A 148 -2.72 -5.17 -4.87
N LEU A 149 -1.94 -5.03 -3.80
CA LEU A 149 -2.42 -4.62 -2.48
C LEU A 149 -3.03 -3.21 -2.52
N VAL A 150 -2.36 -2.28 -3.20
CA VAL A 150 -2.86 -0.91 -3.37
C VAL A 150 -4.16 -0.89 -4.20
N ALA A 151 -4.21 -1.66 -5.29
CA ALA A 151 -5.42 -1.77 -6.10
C ALA A 151 -6.60 -2.33 -5.29
N MET A 152 -6.40 -3.45 -4.58
CA MET A 152 -7.43 -4.05 -3.72
C MET A 152 -7.89 -3.10 -2.62
N SER A 153 -6.97 -2.31 -2.04
CA SER A 153 -7.30 -1.30 -1.03
C SER A 153 -8.24 -0.22 -1.56
N PHE A 154 -8.06 0.25 -2.81
CA PHE A 154 -8.99 1.19 -3.43
C PHE A 154 -10.32 0.52 -3.81
N MET A 155 -10.26 -0.70 -4.35
CA MET A 155 -11.48 -1.43 -4.75
C MET A 155 -12.41 -1.72 -3.57
N VAL A 156 -11.87 -2.01 -2.39
CA VAL A 156 -12.65 -2.18 -1.15
C VAL A 156 -13.39 -0.90 -0.77
N GLU A 157 -12.83 0.27 -1.09
CA GLU A 157 -13.48 1.57 -0.88
C GLU A 157 -14.40 2.00 -2.04
N GLY A 158 -14.65 1.10 -3.01
CA GLY A 158 -15.50 1.35 -4.16
C GLY A 158 -14.83 2.21 -5.25
N LEU A 159 -13.50 2.37 -5.19
CA LEU A 159 -12.73 3.09 -6.19
C LEU A 159 -12.09 2.09 -7.16
N GLN A 160 -12.22 2.33 -8.45
CA GLN A 160 -11.44 1.59 -9.43
C GLN A 160 -10.01 2.15 -9.48
N PRO A 161 -8.97 1.29 -9.57
CA PRO A 161 -7.62 1.75 -9.80
C PRO A 161 -7.55 2.66 -11.04
N ALA A 162 -6.91 3.82 -10.92
CA ALA A 162 -6.80 4.77 -12.01
C ALA A 162 -5.70 4.40 -13.03
N TRP A 163 -5.19 3.16 -12.97
CA TRP A 163 -4.19 2.58 -13.86
C TRP A 163 -4.57 1.16 -14.26
N ARG A 164 -3.92 0.65 -15.31
CA ARG A 164 -4.06 -0.76 -15.71
C ARG A 164 -3.07 -1.61 -14.92
N LEU A 165 -3.56 -2.64 -14.24
CA LEU A 165 -2.73 -3.59 -13.52
C LEU A 165 -1.80 -4.36 -14.47
N GLY A 166 -0.58 -4.60 -14.03
CA GLY A 166 0.33 -5.55 -14.67
C GLY A 166 -0.17 -6.99 -14.56
N GLY A 167 0.25 -7.88 -15.48
CA GLY A 167 -0.26 -9.26 -15.53
C GLY A 167 -0.21 -9.98 -14.18
N LYS A 168 0.97 -10.04 -13.55
CA LYS A 168 1.12 -10.69 -12.25
C LYS A 168 0.37 -9.97 -11.10
N ALA A 169 0.24 -8.65 -11.15
CA ALA A 169 -0.56 -7.91 -10.16
C ALA A 169 -2.05 -8.21 -10.34
N GLN A 170 -2.53 -8.36 -11.58
CA GLN A 170 -3.90 -8.77 -11.86
C GLN A 170 -4.17 -10.18 -11.31
N ASP A 171 -3.26 -11.14 -11.54
CA ASP A 171 -3.44 -12.51 -11.03
C ASP A 171 -3.47 -12.55 -9.49
N TYR A 172 -2.70 -11.69 -8.82
CA TYR A 172 -2.81 -11.54 -7.37
C TYR A 172 -4.16 -10.97 -6.95
N VAL A 173 -4.69 -9.97 -7.65
CA VAL A 173 -6.03 -9.44 -7.38
C VAL A 173 -7.10 -10.50 -7.60
N ASP A 174 -7.05 -11.23 -8.71
CA ASP A 174 -8.03 -12.28 -9.04
C ASP A 174 -8.02 -13.39 -7.99
N ALA A 175 -6.85 -13.78 -7.49
CA ALA A 175 -6.72 -14.82 -6.47
C ALA A 175 -7.17 -14.39 -5.07
N ALA A 176 -7.00 -13.12 -4.70
CA ALA A 176 -7.10 -12.70 -3.31
C ALA A 176 -8.24 -11.71 -3.01
N TYR A 177 -8.83 -11.04 -4.00
CA TYR A 177 -9.79 -9.95 -3.73
C TYR A 177 -11.04 -10.41 -3.00
N SER A 178 -11.55 -11.60 -3.29
CA SER A 178 -12.72 -12.17 -2.60
C SER A 178 -12.50 -12.38 -1.10
N GLU A 179 -11.26 -12.64 -0.70
CA GLU A 179 -10.87 -12.69 0.71
C GLU A 179 -10.58 -11.28 1.24
N PHE A 180 -9.88 -10.45 0.47
CA PHE A 180 -9.48 -9.11 0.89
C PHE A 180 -10.68 -8.25 1.31
N ILE A 181 -11.80 -8.31 0.60
CA ILE A 181 -13.01 -7.53 0.90
C ILE A 181 -13.61 -7.87 2.28
N LYS A 182 -13.33 -9.05 2.85
CA LYS A 182 -13.80 -9.46 4.17
C LYS A 182 -13.20 -8.62 5.31
N VAL A 183 -12.16 -7.84 5.04
CA VAL A 183 -11.51 -6.97 6.04
C VAL A 183 -12.49 -6.01 6.72
N LYS A 184 -13.53 -5.56 6.02
CA LYS A 184 -14.58 -4.69 6.59
C LYS A 184 -15.44 -5.37 7.66
N GLN A 185 -15.36 -6.70 7.77
CA GLN A 185 -16.06 -7.51 8.75
C GLN A 185 -15.19 -7.85 9.97
N CYS A 186 -13.87 -7.65 9.87
CA CYS A 186 -12.95 -7.92 10.97
C CYS A 186 -13.18 -6.94 12.13
N ALA A 187 -13.42 -7.48 13.31
CA ALA A 187 -13.68 -6.69 14.51
C ALA A 187 -12.39 -6.13 15.16
N ASN A 188 -11.24 -6.79 14.94
CA ASN A 188 -9.98 -6.45 15.59
C ASN A 188 -8.75 -6.88 14.74
N THR A 189 -7.57 -6.42 15.15
CA THR A 189 -6.30 -6.68 14.46
C THR A 189 -5.93 -8.18 14.39
N LEU A 190 -6.35 -9.00 15.37
CA LEU A 190 -6.07 -10.45 15.34
C LEU A 190 -6.85 -11.15 14.23
N GLU A 191 -8.10 -10.75 14.01
CA GLU A 191 -8.90 -11.25 12.88
C GLU A 191 -8.31 -10.81 11.54
N VAL A 192 -7.79 -9.57 11.46
CA VAL A 192 -7.06 -9.08 10.28
C VAL A 192 -5.79 -9.90 10.04
N LEU A 193 -5.03 -10.23 11.09
CA LEU A 193 -3.84 -11.07 10.98
C LEU A 193 -4.18 -12.48 10.48
N ALA A 194 -5.29 -13.06 10.94
CA ALA A 194 -5.77 -14.34 10.45
C ALA A 194 -6.12 -14.26 8.96
N LEU A 195 -6.85 -13.23 8.55
CA LEU A 195 -7.18 -12.97 7.15
C LEU A 195 -5.92 -12.73 6.29
N ALA A 196 -4.95 -11.97 6.80
CA ALA A 196 -3.68 -11.74 6.12
C ALA A 196 -2.91 -13.04 5.84
N LYS A 197 -2.95 -14.01 6.76
CA LYS A 197 -2.34 -15.34 6.57
C LYS A 197 -3.02 -16.15 5.46
N VAL A 198 -4.34 -16.06 5.35
CA VAL A 198 -5.10 -16.70 4.26
C VAL A 198 -4.69 -16.09 2.92
N ILE A 199 -4.73 -14.77 2.81
CA ILE A 199 -4.33 -14.06 1.59
C ILE A 199 -2.86 -14.33 1.23
N TYR A 200 -1.97 -14.32 2.21
CA TYR A 200 -0.55 -14.65 1.99
C TYR A 200 -0.37 -16.03 1.34
N LYS A 201 -1.15 -17.03 1.78
CA LYS A 201 -1.11 -18.38 1.21
C LYS A 201 -1.56 -18.37 -0.27
N LEU A 202 -2.68 -17.71 -0.60
CA LEU A 202 -3.16 -17.58 -1.97
C LEU A 202 -2.13 -16.89 -2.88
N LEU A 203 -1.56 -15.78 -2.42
CA LEU A 203 -0.57 -15.05 -3.20
C LEU A 203 0.76 -15.81 -3.37
N LYS A 204 1.10 -16.67 -2.40
CA LYS A 204 2.24 -17.56 -2.51
C LYS A 204 2.03 -18.62 -3.58
N GLU A 205 0.85 -19.23 -3.64
CA GLU A 205 0.48 -20.20 -4.68
C GLU A 205 0.66 -19.59 -6.09
N VAL A 206 0.08 -18.40 -6.33
CA VAL A 206 0.27 -17.67 -7.59
C VAL A 206 1.75 -17.42 -7.88
N ASN A 207 2.54 -17.04 -6.87
CA ASN A 207 3.97 -16.76 -7.07
C ASN A 207 4.78 -18.02 -7.39
N ASP A 208 4.42 -19.17 -6.84
CA ASP A 208 5.09 -20.43 -7.10
C ASP A 208 4.75 -20.95 -8.51
N ASP A 209 3.52 -20.78 -8.99
CA ASP A 209 3.13 -21.05 -10.38
C ASP A 209 3.97 -20.23 -11.38
N TYR A 210 4.17 -18.93 -11.10
CA TYR A 210 5.03 -18.08 -11.93
C TYR A 210 6.48 -18.52 -11.99
N LYS A 211 7.02 -19.08 -10.90
CA LYS A 211 8.40 -19.61 -10.89
C LYS A 211 8.50 -20.88 -11.71
N GLN A 212 7.50 -21.76 -11.61
CA GLN A 212 7.45 -23.00 -12.37
C GLN A 212 7.34 -22.72 -13.87
N ASP A 213 6.45 -21.82 -14.27
CA ASP A 213 6.30 -21.40 -15.67
C ASP A 213 7.60 -20.82 -16.27
N LYS A 214 8.37 -20.06 -15.47
CA LYS A 214 9.66 -19.54 -15.92
C LYS A 214 10.70 -20.64 -16.10
N GLN A 215 10.72 -21.60 -15.20
CA GLN A 215 11.64 -22.72 -15.26
C GLN A 215 11.32 -23.63 -16.46
N ASP A 216 10.06 -23.95 -16.68
CA ASP A 216 9.61 -24.74 -17.84
C ASP A 216 9.94 -24.07 -19.18
N LYS A 217 9.83 -22.74 -19.25
CA LYS A 217 10.21 -21.99 -20.46
C LYS A 217 11.72 -22.01 -20.69
N GLN A 218 12.50 -21.89 -19.65
CA GLN A 218 13.97 -21.95 -19.73
C GLN A 218 14.46 -23.33 -20.13
N ASP A 219 13.87 -24.40 -19.56
CA ASP A 219 14.18 -25.79 -19.91
C ASP A 219 13.83 -26.11 -21.37
N LYS A 220 12.74 -25.55 -21.88
CA LYS A 220 12.36 -25.69 -23.31
C LYS A 220 13.35 -24.97 -24.21
N GLN A 221 13.77 -23.78 -23.87
CA GLN A 221 14.73 -22.99 -24.64
C GLN A 221 16.10 -23.67 -24.67
N ASP A 222 16.58 -24.17 -23.52
CA ASP A 222 17.83 -24.92 -23.41
C ASP A 222 17.82 -26.21 -24.24
N LYS A 223 16.68 -26.89 -24.34
CA LYS A 223 16.51 -28.08 -25.20
C LYS A 223 16.56 -27.71 -26.67
N GLN A 224 15.93 -26.63 -27.06
CA GLN A 224 15.91 -26.14 -28.45
C GLN A 224 17.30 -25.70 -28.89
N ASP A 225 18.04 -24.95 -28.04
CA ASP A 225 19.41 -24.53 -28.30
C ASP A 225 20.39 -25.71 -28.45
N LYS A 226 20.18 -26.80 -27.68
CA LYS A 226 20.96 -28.02 -27.83
C LYS A 226 20.68 -28.76 -29.14
N GLN A 227 19.43 -28.82 -29.54
CA GLN A 227 18.99 -29.46 -30.78
C GLN A 227 19.53 -28.71 -32.00
N ASP A 228 19.43 -27.37 -31.98
CA ASP A 228 19.99 -26.52 -33.07
C ASP A 228 21.52 -26.62 -33.18
N LYS A 229 22.25 -26.83 -32.10
CA LYS A 229 23.69 -27.07 -32.09
C LYS A 229 24.03 -28.43 -32.67
N GLN A 230 23.26 -29.46 -32.34
CA GLN A 230 23.46 -30.81 -32.85
C GLN A 230 23.19 -30.89 -34.34
N ASP A 231 22.10 -30.27 -34.81
CA ASP A 231 21.78 -30.18 -36.26
C ASP A 231 22.81 -29.40 -37.07
N LYS A 232 23.46 -28.40 -36.47
CA LYS A 232 24.59 -27.68 -37.12
C LYS A 232 25.85 -28.52 -37.21
N GLN A 233 26.15 -29.28 -36.20
CA GLN A 233 27.30 -30.17 -36.14
C GLN A 233 27.15 -31.31 -37.12
N ASP A 234 25.98 -31.94 -37.24
CA ASP A 234 25.65 -33.00 -38.18
C ASP A 234 25.71 -32.52 -39.65
N LYS A 235 25.42 -31.26 -39.90
CA LYS A 235 25.55 -30.65 -41.25
C LYS A 235 27.01 -30.37 -41.61
N GLN A 236 27.83 -29.97 -40.66
CA GLN A 236 29.25 -29.69 -40.86
C GLN A 236 30.03 -31.00 -41.12
N ASP A 237 29.76 -32.05 -40.35
CA ASP A 237 30.34 -33.39 -40.54
C ASP A 237 29.96 -34.05 -41.90
N LYS A 238 28.83 -33.64 -42.49
CA LYS A 238 28.46 -34.11 -43.85
C LYS A 238 29.11 -33.36 -44.97
N GLN A 239 29.53 -32.09 -44.75
CA GLN A 239 30.27 -31.30 -45.74
C GLN A 239 31.76 -31.70 -45.80
N ASP A 240 32.35 -32.09 -44.68
CA ASP A 240 33.76 -32.51 -44.63
C ASP A 240 34.03 -33.93 -45.18
N LYS A 241 32.96 -34.68 -45.53
CA LYS A 241 33.03 -36.02 -46.11
C LYS A 241 32.78 -36.08 -47.62
N GLN A 242 32.65 -34.95 -48.30
CA GLN A 242 32.59 -34.85 -49.78
C GLN A 242 33.88 -34.24 -50.34
#